data_ef2c0da91158dc9bc0f694b7b6256b9e
#
_entry.id   ef2c0da91158dc9bc0f694b7b6256b9e
#
_cell.length_a   1.000
_cell.length_b   1.000
_cell.length_c   1.000
_cell.angle_alpha   90.00
_cell.angle_beta   90.00
_cell.angle_gamma   90.00
#
_symmetry.space_group_name_H-M   'P 1'
#
loop_
_entity.id
_entity.type
_entity.pdbx_description
1 polymer ?
#
loop_
_entity_poly.entity_id
_entity_poly.type
_entity_poly.pdbx_seq_one_letter_code
_entity_poly.pdbx_strand_id
1 'polypeptide(L)'
;MRLYYKIATMSEHYDLGKRGEDEAVRFLQAKGFYIMHRNWRSGKKELDIVARDGEELAVIEVKTRRNTDYGRPEDAIDERKIRRILASTDAYVRKYRIDLPIRFDIITVVGTEPPYEIEHIPDAFYPPLWR
;
A
#
# COMPACT_ATOMS: atom_id res chain seq x y z
N MET A 1 -17.73 -29.63 5.66
CA MET A 1 -17.56 -28.57 6.67
C MET A 1 -16.20 -27.88 6.64
N ARG A 2 -15.10 -28.63 6.60
CA ARG A 2 -13.76 -28.04 6.58
C ARG A 2 -13.50 -27.18 5.34
N LEU A 3 -13.93 -27.61 4.17
CA LEU A 3 -13.74 -26.86 2.93
C LEU A 3 -14.53 -25.55 2.96
N TYR A 4 -15.76 -25.61 3.43
CA TYR A 4 -16.61 -24.42 3.57
C TYR A 4 -16.01 -23.41 4.53
N TYR A 5 -15.51 -23.89 5.66
CA TYR A 5 -14.84 -23.03 6.65
C TYR A 5 -13.62 -22.34 6.06
N LYS A 6 -12.78 -23.06 5.33
CA LYS A 6 -11.60 -22.48 4.69
C LYS A 6 -11.97 -21.40 3.66
N ILE A 7 -13.01 -21.65 2.86
CA ILE A 7 -13.48 -20.67 1.88
C ILE A 7 -13.98 -19.40 2.58
N ALA A 8 -14.74 -19.54 3.64
CA ALA A 8 -15.23 -18.40 4.42
C ALA A 8 -14.07 -17.59 5.01
N THR A 9 -13.06 -18.26 5.58
CA THR A 9 -11.88 -17.61 6.15
C THR A 9 -11.09 -16.85 5.09
N MET A 10 -10.88 -17.45 3.93
CA MET A 10 -10.19 -16.79 2.81
C MET A 10 -10.96 -15.57 2.33
N SER A 11 -12.27 -15.67 2.24
CA SER A 11 -13.14 -14.56 1.86
C SER A 11 -13.05 -13.42 2.87
N GLU A 12 -13.03 -13.71 4.16
CA GLU A 12 -12.88 -12.70 5.21
C GLU A 12 -11.55 -11.95 5.09
N HIS A 13 -10.45 -12.66 4.84
CA HIS A 13 -9.12 -12.05 4.65
C HIS A 13 -9.09 -11.18 3.41
N TYR A 14 -9.65 -11.65 2.32
CA TYR A 14 -9.73 -10.88 1.09
C TYR A 14 -10.55 -9.60 1.29
N ASP A 15 -11.72 -9.73 1.94
CA ASP A 15 -12.59 -8.59 2.20
C ASP A 15 -11.95 -7.56 3.12
N LEU A 16 -11.19 -8.01 4.13
CA LEU A 16 -10.47 -7.12 5.03
C LEU A 16 -9.41 -6.32 4.26
N GLY A 17 -8.62 -6.98 3.42
CA GLY A 17 -7.61 -6.33 2.60
C GLY A 17 -8.20 -5.31 1.65
N LYS A 18 -9.30 -5.67 0.98
CA LYS A 18 -9.99 -4.76 0.07
C LYS A 18 -10.57 -3.56 0.80
N ARG A 19 -11.23 -3.78 1.94
CA ARG A 19 -11.78 -2.69 2.75
C ARG A 19 -10.70 -1.77 3.26
N GLY A 20 -9.57 -2.32 3.69
CA GLY A 20 -8.43 -1.53 4.16
C GLY A 20 -7.87 -0.66 3.05
N GLU A 21 -7.75 -1.19 1.84
CA GLU A 21 -7.30 -0.41 0.69
C GLU A 21 -8.29 0.70 0.35
N ASP A 22 -9.60 0.40 0.36
CA ASP A 22 -10.63 1.41 0.12
C ASP A 22 -10.55 2.54 1.15
N GLU A 23 -10.35 2.19 2.42
CA GLU A 23 -10.19 3.17 3.49
C GLU A 23 -8.93 4.01 3.31
N ALA A 24 -7.83 3.38 2.89
CA ALA A 24 -6.59 4.09 2.61
C ALA A 24 -6.78 5.12 1.49
N VAL A 25 -7.50 4.74 0.44
CA VAL A 25 -7.80 5.65 -0.68
C VAL A 25 -8.63 6.84 -0.21
N ARG A 26 -9.69 6.60 0.56
CA ARG A 26 -10.52 7.69 1.10
C ARG A 26 -9.72 8.62 1.97
N PHE A 27 -8.87 8.06 2.82
CA PHE A 27 -8.00 8.83 3.71
C PHE A 27 -7.06 9.74 2.92
N LEU A 28 -6.43 9.21 1.89
CA LEU A 28 -5.52 9.97 1.03
C LEU A 28 -6.26 11.07 0.26
N GLN A 29 -7.42 10.75 -0.29
CA GLN A 29 -8.22 11.74 -1.00
C GLN A 29 -8.66 12.87 -0.08
N ALA A 30 -9.03 12.57 1.17
CA ALA A 30 -9.37 13.58 2.16
C ALA A 30 -8.19 14.50 2.49
N LYS A 31 -6.96 14.00 2.35
CA LYS A 31 -5.73 14.79 2.53
C LYS A 31 -5.33 15.57 1.28
N GLY A 32 -6.06 15.42 0.19
CA GLY A 32 -5.79 16.13 -1.05
C GLY A 32 -4.91 15.38 -2.06
N PHE A 33 -4.66 14.09 -1.82
CA PHE A 33 -3.91 13.28 -2.78
C PHE A 33 -4.76 12.96 -3.99
N TYR A 34 -4.16 12.98 -5.15
CA TYR A 34 -4.80 12.52 -6.38
C TYR A 34 -4.39 11.06 -6.64
N ILE A 35 -5.36 10.16 -6.60
CA ILE A 35 -5.10 8.72 -6.82
C ILE A 35 -4.94 8.48 -8.32
N MET A 36 -3.75 8.03 -8.70
CA MET A 36 -3.45 7.72 -10.11
C MET A 36 -3.77 6.28 -10.45
N HIS A 37 -3.36 5.34 -9.62
CA HIS A 37 -3.63 3.91 -9.80
C HIS A 37 -3.82 3.21 -8.47
N ARG A 38 -4.69 2.22 -8.47
CA ARG A 38 -4.89 1.26 -7.39
C ARG A 38 -4.60 -0.12 -7.92
N ASN A 39 -3.92 -0.95 -7.12
CA ASN A 39 -3.61 -2.34 -7.52
C ASN A 39 -3.01 -2.40 -8.91
N TRP A 40 -2.04 -1.56 -9.15
CA TRP A 40 -1.38 -1.54 -10.44
C TRP A 40 -0.53 -2.81 -10.62
N ARG A 41 -0.67 -3.44 -11.77
CA ARG A 41 0.05 -4.68 -12.08
C ARG A 41 0.65 -4.62 -13.48
N SER A 42 1.85 -5.19 -13.59
CA SER A 42 2.53 -5.39 -14.85
C SER A 42 3.38 -6.66 -14.74
N GLY A 43 2.87 -7.77 -15.27
CA GLY A 43 3.47 -9.08 -15.05
C GLY A 43 3.41 -9.45 -13.57
N LYS A 44 4.58 -9.71 -12.98
CA LYS A 44 4.69 -10.03 -11.55
C LYS A 44 4.89 -8.79 -10.67
N LYS A 45 4.97 -7.63 -11.28
CA LYS A 45 5.18 -6.36 -10.57
C LYS A 45 3.83 -5.79 -10.16
N GLU A 46 3.79 -5.26 -8.94
CA GLU A 46 2.55 -4.69 -8.41
C GLU A 46 2.83 -3.54 -7.45
N LEU A 47 1.91 -2.58 -7.41
CA LEU A 47 1.93 -1.46 -6.48
C LEU A 47 0.51 -1.30 -5.93
N ASP A 48 0.40 -1.13 -4.61
CA ASP A 48 -0.92 -1.00 -3.98
C ASP A 48 -1.62 0.28 -4.39
N ILE A 49 -0.98 1.42 -4.17
CA ILE A 49 -1.51 2.73 -4.53
C ILE A 49 -0.37 3.58 -5.10
N VAL A 50 -0.65 4.25 -6.18
CA VAL A 50 0.22 5.32 -6.70
C VAL A 50 -0.62 6.58 -6.74
N ALA A 51 -0.14 7.63 -6.07
CA ALA A 51 -0.86 8.89 -5.93
C ALA A 51 0.05 10.08 -6.13
N ARG A 52 -0.54 11.19 -6.48
CA ARG A 52 0.19 12.45 -6.58
C ARG A 52 -0.12 13.31 -5.37
N ASP A 53 0.92 13.76 -4.70
CA ASP A 53 0.84 14.68 -3.57
C ASP A 53 1.59 15.96 -3.96
N GLY A 54 0.85 16.93 -4.49
CA GLY A 54 1.46 18.15 -5.03
C GLY A 54 2.42 17.83 -6.17
N GLU A 55 3.70 18.14 -5.97
CA GLU A 55 4.75 17.94 -6.97
C GLU A 55 5.50 16.61 -6.78
N GLU A 56 5.01 15.73 -5.92
CA GLU A 56 5.64 14.42 -5.67
C GLU A 56 4.73 13.28 -6.10
N LEU A 57 5.35 12.20 -6.57
CA LEU A 57 4.67 10.93 -6.77
C LEU A 57 4.85 10.10 -5.50
N ALA A 58 3.75 9.78 -4.83
CA ALA A 58 3.75 8.91 -3.66
C ALA A 58 3.42 7.48 -4.08
N VAL A 59 4.30 6.55 -3.77
CA VAL A 59 4.08 5.11 -3.91
C VAL A 59 3.76 4.59 -2.52
N ILE A 60 2.55 4.08 -2.32
CA ILE A 60 2.02 3.81 -1.00
C ILE A 60 1.75 2.32 -0.84
N GLU A 61 2.37 1.73 0.17
CA GLU A 61 2.14 0.36 0.58
C GLU A 61 1.07 0.35 1.68
N VAL A 62 0.03 -0.45 1.49
CA VAL A 62 -1.07 -0.54 2.45
C VAL A 62 -0.91 -1.81 3.27
N LYS A 63 -0.93 -1.67 4.59
CA LYS A 63 -0.89 -2.77 5.55
C LYS A 63 -2.19 -2.81 6.33
N THR A 64 -2.94 -3.90 6.16
CA THR A 64 -4.19 -4.13 6.87
C THR A 64 -3.96 -5.13 7.99
N ARG A 65 -4.42 -4.79 9.19
CA ARG A 65 -4.28 -5.63 10.38
C ARG A 65 -5.60 -5.65 11.14
N ARG A 66 -5.91 -6.80 11.77
CA ARG A 66 -7.10 -6.90 12.62
C ARG A 66 -6.90 -6.18 13.94
N ASN A 67 -5.67 -6.16 14.42
CA ASN A 67 -5.30 -5.56 15.71
C ASN A 67 -3.83 -5.12 15.66
N THR A 68 -3.32 -4.60 16.78
CA THR A 68 -1.97 -4.07 16.89
C THR A 68 -0.94 -5.09 17.37
N ASP A 69 -1.28 -6.37 17.45
CA ASP A 69 -0.41 -7.41 18.01
C ASP A 69 0.76 -7.81 17.11
N TYR A 70 0.81 -7.29 15.90
CA TYR A 70 1.81 -7.66 14.88
C TYR A 70 3.02 -6.73 14.86
N GLY A 71 3.20 -5.91 15.89
CA GLY A 71 4.31 -4.98 15.95
C GLY A 71 4.04 -3.70 15.17
N ARG A 72 5.09 -2.98 14.88
CA ARG A 72 4.99 -1.69 14.17
C ARG A 72 4.83 -1.91 12.67
N PRO A 73 4.04 -1.07 12.00
CA PRO A 73 3.80 -1.21 10.56
C PRO A 73 5.05 -1.17 9.72
N GLU A 74 5.98 -0.29 10.04
CA GLU A 74 7.24 -0.14 9.32
C GLU A 74 8.13 -1.37 9.46
N ASP A 75 7.97 -2.14 10.53
CA ASP A 75 8.74 -3.37 10.76
C ASP A 75 8.33 -4.50 9.81
N ALA A 76 7.17 -4.39 9.17
CA ALA A 76 6.69 -5.38 8.22
C ALA A 76 7.32 -5.26 6.83
N ILE A 77 8.15 -4.25 6.60
CA ILE A 77 8.79 -4.02 5.30
C ILE A 77 10.29 -4.31 5.42
N ASP A 78 10.69 -5.45 4.84
CA ASP A 78 12.09 -5.85 4.79
C ASP A 78 12.75 -5.40 3.47
N GLU A 79 14.05 -5.64 3.36
CA GLU A 79 14.81 -5.27 2.17
C GLU A 79 14.27 -5.94 0.90
N ARG A 80 13.83 -7.18 0.99
CA ARG A 80 13.28 -7.90 -0.16
C ARG A 80 12.03 -7.20 -0.69
N LYS A 81 11.15 -6.77 0.21
CA LYS A 81 9.95 -6.06 -0.18
C LYS A 81 10.27 -4.69 -0.76
N ILE A 82 11.22 -3.99 -0.17
CA ILE A 82 11.69 -2.71 -0.70
C ILE A 82 12.21 -2.86 -2.13
N ARG A 83 13.02 -3.88 -2.39
CA ARG A 83 13.52 -4.14 -3.75
C ARG A 83 12.40 -4.40 -4.75
N ARG A 84 11.36 -5.14 -4.35
CA ARG A 84 10.20 -5.38 -5.22
C ARG A 84 9.43 -4.10 -5.50
N ILE A 85 9.21 -3.29 -4.48
CA ILE A 85 8.56 -1.99 -4.65
C ILE A 85 9.36 -1.09 -5.58
N LEU A 86 10.69 -1.06 -5.42
CA LEU A 86 11.56 -0.28 -6.29
C LEU A 86 11.50 -0.73 -7.74
N ALA A 87 11.57 -2.04 -7.98
CA ALA A 87 11.49 -2.58 -9.33
C ALA A 87 10.13 -2.27 -9.97
N SER A 88 9.06 -2.38 -9.20
CA SER A 88 7.72 -2.06 -9.67
C SER A 88 7.55 -0.57 -9.93
N THR A 89 8.11 0.26 -9.07
CA THR A 89 8.09 1.72 -9.24
C THR A 89 8.87 2.15 -10.49
N ASP A 90 10.03 1.54 -10.71
CA ASP A 90 10.82 1.81 -11.92
C ASP A 90 10.02 1.50 -13.19
N ALA A 91 9.35 0.35 -13.21
CA ALA A 91 8.51 -0.03 -14.33
C ALA A 91 7.34 0.94 -14.54
N TYR A 92 6.72 1.37 -13.45
CA TYR A 92 5.62 2.33 -13.49
C TYR A 92 6.07 3.68 -14.05
N VAL A 93 7.16 4.21 -13.52
CA VAL A 93 7.72 5.51 -13.91
C VAL A 93 8.08 5.52 -15.40
N ARG A 94 8.68 4.43 -15.89
CA ARG A 94 9.04 4.31 -17.30
C ARG A 94 7.80 4.20 -18.19
N LYS A 95 6.82 3.42 -17.79
CA LYS A 95 5.61 3.21 -18.58
C LYS A 95 4.83 4.51 -18.77
N TYR A 96 4.68 5.28 -17.72
CA TYR A 96 3.87 6.50 -17.74
C TYR A 96 4.69 7.76 -17.89
N ARG A 97 6.01 7.63 -18.09
CA ARG A 97 6.93 8.75 -18.31
C ARG A 97 6.81 9.79 -17.21
N ILE A 98 6.85 9.33 -15.97
CA ILE A 98 6.74 10.19 -14.80
C ILE A 98 8.03 10.96 -14.62
N ASP A 99 7.91 12.28 -14.45
CA ASP A 99 9.05 13.17 -14.21
C ASP A 99 8.79 13.97 -12.92
N LEU A 100 8.55 13.26 -11.84
CA LEU A 100 8.32 13.83 -10.53
C LEU A 100 9.24 13.14 -9.52
N PRO A 101 9.64 13.86 -8.47
CA PRO A 101 10.31 13.21 -7.34
C PRO A 101 9.40 12.12 -6.76
N ILE A 102 9.99 11.01 -6.35
CA ILE A 102 9.26 9.85 -5.86
C ILE A 102 9.43 9.73 -4.36
N ARG A 103 8.33 9.50 -3.68
CA ARG A 103 8.28 9.27 -2.24
C ARG A 103 7.62 7.94 -1.95
N PHE A 104 8.13 7.22 -0.95
CA PHE A 104 7.58 5.92 -0.54
C PHE A 104 6.90 6.05 0.80
N ASP A 105 5.61 5.76 0.83
CA ASP A 105 4.77 5.90 2.02
C ASP A 105 4.22 4.55 2.45
N ILE A 106 3.86 4.45 3.73
CA ILE A 106 3.12 3.32 4.28
C ILE A 106 1.81 3.85 4.86
N ILE A 107 0.72 3.16 4.61
CA ILE A 107 -0.53 3.35 5.34
C ILE A 107 -0.89 2.05 6.03
N THR A 108 -1.20 2.15 7.31
CA THR A 108 -1.74 1.02 8.05
C THR A 108 -3.21 1.25 8.36
N VAL A 109 -3.98 0.19 8.20
CA VAL A 109 -5.41 0.18 8.51
C VAL A 109 -5.65 -0.93 9.50
N VAL A 110 -6.05 -0.58 10.72
CA VAL A 110 -6.24 -1.53 11.80
C VAL A 110 -7.71 -1.61 12.18
N GLY A 111 -8.24 -2.82 12.23
CA GLY A 111 -9.61 -3.08 12.61
C GLY A 111 -10.26 -4.09 11.69
N THR A 112 -11.39 -4.66 12.13
CA THR A 112 -12.18 -5.61 11.35
C THR A 112 -13.43 -4.97 10.76
N GLU A 113 -13.82 -3.83 11.30
CA GLU A 113 -15.00 -3.07 10.85
C GLU A 113 -14.84 -1.60 11.26
N PRO A 114 -15.60 -0.69 10.63
CA PRO A 114 -15.51 0.73 10.97
C PRO A 114 -15.92 1.01 12.44
N PRO A 115 -15.27 1.99 13.08
CA PRO A 115 -14.22 2.84 12.53
C PRO A 115 -12.86 2.14 12.56
N TYR A 116 -12.07 2.32 11.49
CA TYR A 116 -10.70 1.80 11.42
C TYR A 116 -9.72 2.82 11.99
N GLU A 117 -8.62 2.32 12.57
CA GLU A 117 -7.49 3.17 12.93
C GLU A 117 -6.56 3.24 11.73
N ILE A 118 -6.35 4.44 11.21
CA ILE A 118 -5.49 4.65 10.05
C ILE A 118 -4.30 5.50 10.45
N GLU A 119 -3.11 5.00 10.11
CA GLU A 119 -1.87 5.75 10.27
C GLU A 119 -1.20 5.87 8.91
N HIS A 120 -0.80 7.08 8.57
CA HIS A 120 -0.04 7.38 7.36
C HIS A 120 1.38 7.75 7.74
N ILE A 121 2.34 7.02 7.22
CA ILE A 121 3.76 7.27 7.43
C ILE A 121 4.32 7.73 6.10
N PRO A 122 4.38 9.04 5.85
CA PRO A 122 5.00 9.54 4.63
C PRO A 122 6.52 9.37 4.70
N ASP A 123 7.12 9.17 3.55
CA ASP A 123 8.57 9.06 3.44
C ASP A 123 9.13 7.97 4.36
N ALA A 124 8.46 6.82 4.33
CA ALA A 124 8.68 5.75 5.29
C ALA A 124 10.00 5.00 5.10
N PHE A 125 10.55 5.01 3.90
CA PHE A 125 11.84 4.38 3.61
C PHE A 125 12.47 5.01 2.39
N TYR A 126 13.78 4.87 2.31
CA TYR A 126 14.58 5.34 1.18
C TYR A 126 15.19 4.16 0.45
N PRO A 127 15.21 4.19 -0.88
CA PRO A 127 15.87 3.14 -1.64
C PRO A 127 17.36 3.10 -1.34
N PRO A 128 17.90 1.94 -0.91
CA PRO A 128 19.34 1.84 -0.65
C PRO A 128 20.21 1.95 -1.89
N LEU A 129 19.62 1.94 -3.09
CA LEU A 129 20.34 1.90 -4.37
C LEU A 129 20.18 3.17 -5.20
N TRP A 130 19.64 4.22 -4.64
CA TRP A 130 19.47 5.51 -5.36
C TRP A 130 20.70 6.41 -5.21
N ARG A 131 21.84 5.81 -5.07
CA ARG A 131 23.12 6.53 -4.95
C ARG A 131 23.95 6.36 -6.19
#